data_4469ac75a8d4d13d7fdb8df4333ad7fb
#
_entry.id   4469ac75a8d4d13d7fdb8df4333ad7fb
#
_cell.length_a   1.000
_cell.length_b   1.000
_cell.length_c   1.000
_cell.angle_alpha   90.00
_cell.angle_beta   90.00
_cell.angle_gamma   90.00
#
_symmetry.space_group_name_H-M   'P 1'
#
loop_
_entity.id
_entity.type
_entity.pdbx_description
1 polymer ?
#
loop_
_entity_poly.entity_id
_entity_poly.type
_entity_poly.pdbx_seq_one_letter_code
_entity_poly.pdbx_strand_id
1 'polypeptide(L)'
;MLKYAASKEQDISESKILKILSTVPHDKEFRFFTDLDRSTGETATSLVTFAQKLEGISADSVKFHFQRNDFQNWIQTTVGDGVLAERINHISDQLPVEDLRNELVKAVQERVSQLRILHGESIASQ
;
A
#
# COMPACT_ATOMS: atom_id res chain seq x y z
N MET A 1 15.75 4.84 -24.94
CA MET A 1 15.74 4.29 -24.18
C MET A 1 14.67 3.98 -23.27
N LEU A 2 14.47 2.88 -23.10
CA LEU A 2 13.45 2.42 -22.36
C LEU A 2 13.44 2.77 -20.96
N LYS A 3 14.58 3.09 -20.42
CA LYS A 3 14.64 3.40 -19.06
C LYS A 3 13.84 4.62 -18.74
N TYR A 4 13.49 5.42 -19.70
CA TYR A 4 12.71 6.55 -19.39
C TYR A 4 11.31 6.23 -19.04
N ALA A 5 10.75 5.22 -19.62
CA ALA A 5 9.39 4.87 -19.36
C ALA A 5 9.21 4.40 -17.94
N ALA A 6 10.23 3.76 -17.40
CA ALA A 6 10.11 3.25 -16.07
C ALA A 6 10.67 4.18 -15.04
N SER A 7 11.31 5.21 -15.46
CA SER A 7 12.09 5.99 -14.56
C SER A 7 11.29 6.77 -13.56
N LYS A 8 10.00 7.07 -13.83
CA LYS A 8 9.22 7.76 -12.88
C LYS A 8 9.11 6.99 -11.59
N GLU A 9 8.95 5.67 -11.67
CA GLU A 9 8.87 4.85 -10.49
C GLU A 9 10.23 4.55 -9.89
N GLN A 10 11.26 4.58 -10.71
CA GLN A 10 12.61 4.30 -10.24
C GLN A 10 13.37 5.54 -9.83
N ASP A 11 12.88 6.72 -10.25
CA ASP A 11 13.55 7.97 -9.97
C ASP A 11 13.01 8.55 -8.67
N ILE A 12 13.33 7.90 -7.58
CA ILE A 12 12.82 8.26 -6.27
C ILE A 12 14.00 8.37 -5.32
N SER A 13 14.00 9.38 -4.48
CA SER A 13 15.12 9.60 -3.56
C SER A 13 15.16 8.56 -2.46
N GLU A 14 16.34 8.33 -1.93
CA GLU A 14 16.52 7.40 -0.84
C GLU A 14 15.70 7.79 0.39
N SER A 15 15.65 9.08 0.71
CA SER A 15 14.88 9.53 1.86
C SER A 15 13.39 9.26 1.68
N LYS A 16 12.89 9.38 0.47
CA LYS A 16 11.49 9.08 0.18
C LYS A 16 11.22 7.59 0.32
N ILE A 17 12.13 6.75 -0.16
CA ILE A 17 12.01 5.31 -0.02
C ILE A 17 11.92 4.92 1.45
N LEU A 18 12.83 5.49 2.26
CA LEU A 18 12.85 5.17 3.69
C LEU A 18 11.57 5.62 4.38
N LYS A 19 11.06 6.79 3.98
CA LYS A 19 9.81 7.26 4.54
C LYS A 19 8.65 6.32 4.23
N ILE A 20 8.54 5.90 2.98
CA ILE A 20 7.45 5.03 2.55
C ILE A 20 7.53 3.67 3.28
N LEU A 21 8.74 3.16 3.49
CA LEU A 21 8.93 1.87 4.14
C LEU A 21 8.86 1.93 5.65
N SER A 22 8.79 3.13 6.24
CA SER A 22 8.80 3.28 7.68
C SER A 22 7.43 3.04 8.31
N THR A 23 7.42 2.89 9.62
CA THR A 23 6.16 2.86 10.37
C THR A 23 5.63 4.28 10.50
N VAL A 24 4.31 4.42 10.39
CA VAL A 24 3.67 5.71 10.62
C VAL A 24 3.39 5.86 12.11
N PRO A 25 3.16 7.09 12.59
CA PRO A 25 2.79 7.30 13.99
C PRO A 25 1.50 6.54 14.33
N HIS A 26 1.38 6.14 15.59
CA HIS A 26 0.24 5.36 16.04
C HIS A 26 -1.10 6.05 15.76
N ASP A 27 -1.15 7.35 15.89
CA ASP A 27 -2.38 8.09 15.63
C ASP A 27 -2.72 8.20 14.14
N LYS A 28 -1.83 7.71 13.27
CA LYS A 28 -2.06 7.72 11.83
C LYS A 28 -2.11 6.30 11.25
N GLU A 29 -2.22 5.30 12.09
CA GLU A 29 -2.32 3.93 11.63
C GLU A 29 -3.60 3.70 10.83
N PHE A 30 -3.60 2.71 9.95
CA PHE A 30 -4.82 2.34 9.24
C PHE A 30 -5.66 1.47 10.17
N ARG A 31 -6.91 1.82 10.34
CA ARG A 31 -7.83 1.06 11.19
C ARG A 31 -8.85 0.35 10.33
N PHE A 32 -8.96 -0.94 10.51
CA PHE A 32 -9.85 -1.75 9.68
C PHE A 32 -11.24 -1.82 10.30
N PHE A 33 -12.23 -1.41 9.51
CA PHE A 33 -13.63 -1.41 9.90
C PHE A 33 -14.41 -2.30 8.94
N THR A 34 -15.57 -2.77 9.35
CA THR A 34 -16.49 -3.47 8.44
C THR A 34 -17.68 -2.59 8.09
N ASP A 35 -17.90 -1.52 8.85
CA ASP A 35 -18.97 -0.54 8.62
C ASP A 35 -18.58 0.72 9.36
N LEU A 36 -19.34 1.79 9.21
CA LEU A 36 -19.00 3.09 9.78
C LEU A 36 -18.70 3.05 11.27
N ASP A 37 -19.45 2.26 12.04
CA ASP A 37 -19.25 2.20 13.47
C ASP A 37 -18.79 0.82 13.94
N ARG A 38 -18.21 0.02 13.05
CA ARG A 38 -17.87 -1.34 13.40
C ARG A 38 -16.40 -1.62 13.17
N SER A 39 -15.59 -1.37 14.17
CA SER A 39 -14.16 -1.64 14.11
C SER A 39 -13.88 -3.13 14.24
N THR A 40 -12.91 -3.63 13.50
CA THR A 40 -12.44 -5.00 13.67
C THR A 40 -11.44 -5.12 14.80
N GLY A 41 -10.91 -3.99 15.28
CA GLY A 41 -9.81 -4.00 16.24
C GLY A 41 -8.43 -4.16 15.60
N GLU A 42 -8.37 -4.42 14.29
CA GLU A 42 -7.09 -4.61 13.61
C GLU A 42 -6.60 -3.29 13.02
N THR A 43 -5.28 -3.10 13.07
CA THR A 43 -4.66 -1.88 12.56
C THR A 43 -3.37 -2.21 11.82
N ALA A 44 -2.89 -1.29 11.01
CA ALA A 44 -1.60 -1.43 10.32
C ALA A 44 -0.85 -0.12 10.39
N THR A 45 0.45 -0.21 10.70
CA THR A 45 1.30 0.97 10.86
C THR A 45 2.36 1.09 9.77
N SER A 46 2.42 0.14 8.84
CA SER A 46 3.39 0.19 7.74
C SER A 46 2.82 -0.56 6.56
N LEU A 47 3.44 -0.42 5.39
CA LEU A 47 3.01 -1.18 4.22
C LEU A 47 3.16 -2.67 4.44
N VAL A 48 4.21 -3.09 5.14
CA VAL A 48 4.43 -4.52 5.39
C VAL A 48 3.30 -5.08 6.27
N THR A 49 2.98 -4.40 7.37
CA THR A 49 1.91 -4.87 8.24
C THR A 49 0.56 -4.74 7.57
N PHE A 50 0.38 -3.73 6.71
CA PHE A 50 -0.85 -3.56 5.97
C PHE A 50 -1.12 -4.78 5.07
N ALA A 51 -0.11 -5.24 4.33
CA ALA A 51 -0.25 -6.42 3.49
C ALA A 51 -0.57 -7.65 4.34
N GLN A 52 0.07 -7.79 5.49
CA GLN A 52 -0.19 -8.92 6.38
C GLN A 52 -1.62 -8.91 6.89
N LYS A 53 -2.12 -7.74 7.28
CA LYS A 53 -3.50 -7.63 7.75
C LYS A 53 -4.49 -7.90 6.63
N LEU A 54 -4.21 -7.43 5.43
CA LEU A 54 -5.09 -7.67 4.30
C LEU A 54 -5.30 -9.16 4.04
N GLU A 55 -4.30 -9.98 4.31
CA GLU A 55 -4.40 -11.41 4.06
C GLU A 55 -5.42 -12.07 4.98
N GLY A 56 -5.62 -11.55 6.17
CA GLY A 56 -6.49 -12.17 7.15
C GLY A 56 -7.74 -11.40 7.54
N ILE A 57 -7.87 -10.15 7.12
CA ILE A 57 -9.02 -9.33 7.52
C ILE A 57 -10.29 -9.83 6.84
N SER A 58 -11.43 -9.61 7.45
CA SER A 58 -12.69 -10.09 6.88
C SER A 58 -12.96 -9.50 5.50
N ALA A 59 -13.68 -10.26 4.68
CA ALA A 59 -14.06 -9.80 3.35
C ALA A 59 -14.88 -8.51 3.42
N ASP A 60 -15.72 -8.38 4.45
CA ASP A 60 -16.52 -7.17 4.61
C ASP A 60 -15.64 -5.95 4.80
N SER A 61 -14.53 -6.08 5.52
CA SER A 61 -13.62 -4.96 5.72
C SER A 61 -12.92 -4.59 4.42
N VAL A 62 -12.50 -5.57 3.63
CA VAL A 62 -11.86 -5.31 2.34
C VAL A 62 -12.82 -4.52 1.45
N LYS A 63 -14.06 -4.96 1.35
CA LYS A 63 -15.06 -4.28 0.52
C LYS A 63 -15.37 -2.89 1.04
N PHE A 64 -15.58 -2.77 2.33
CA PHE A 64 -15.94 -1.49 2.95
C PHE A 64 -14.91 -0.41 2.61
N HIS A 65 -13.64 -0.72 2.84
CA HIS A 65 -12.59 0.28 2.62
C HIS A 65 -12.29 0.51 1.16
N PHE A 66 -12.32 -0.54 0.34
CA PHE A 66 -12.01 -0.36 -1.07
C PHE A 66 -13.07 0.52 -1.75
N GLN A 67 -14.34 0.31 -1.44
CA GLN A 67 -15.43 1.11 -2.02
C GLN A 67 -15.34 2.58 -1.64
N ARG A 68 -14.76 2.88 -0.48
CA ARG A 68 -14.63 4.25 0.00
C ARG A 68 -13.30 4.89 -0.40
N ASN A 69 -12.43 4.14 -1.07
CA ASN A 69 -11.08 4.59 -1.43
C ASN A 69 -10.21 4.87 -0.20
N ASP A 70 -10.53 4.23 0.91
CA ASP A 70 -9.77 4.45 2.16
C ASP A 70 -8.35 3.94 2.05
N PHE A 71 -8.13 2.81 1.34
CA PHE A 71 -6.79 2.26 1.18
C PHE A 71 -5.91 3.24 0.40
N GLN A 72 -6.41 3.72 -0.73
CA GLN A 72 -5.66 4.63 -1.58
C GLN A 72 -5.36 5.93 -0.86
N ASN A 73 -6.33 6.44 -0.13
CA ASN A 73 -6.15 7.70 0.58
C ASN A 73 -5.09 7.58 1.67
N TRP A 74 -5.11 6.50 2.45
CA TRP A 74 -4.12 6.32 3.50
C TRP A 74 -2.72 6.15 2.91
N ILE A 75 -2.60 5.37 1.84
CA ILE A 75 -1.31 5.14 1.21
C ILE A 75 -0.76 6.44 0.63
N GLN A 76 -1.60 7.22 -0.02
CA GLN A 76 -1.15 8.46 -0.64
C GLN A 76 -0.81 9.52 0.38
N THR A 77 -1.65 9.73 1.38
CA THR A 77 -1.50 10.87 2.28
C THR A 77 -0.68 10.55 3.52
N THR A 78 -0.82 9.38 4.09
CA THR A 78 -0.12 9.03 5.32
C THR A 78 1.19 8.33 5.05
N VAL A 79 1.18 7.29 4.22
CA VAL A 79 2.40 6.59 3.85
C VAL A 79 3.22 7.44 2.89
N GLY A 80 2.54 8.15 2.01
CA GLY A 80 3.21 9.06 1.08
C GLY A 80 3.60 8.42 -0.24
N ASP A 81 2.96 7.33 -0.64
CA ASP A 81 3.31 6.63 -1.86
C ASP A 81 2.22 6.77 -2.93
N GLY A 82 2.33 7.82 -3.73
CA GLY A 82 1.36 8.05 -4.81
C GLY A 82 1.39 7.00 -5.90
N VAL A 83 2.56 6.37 -6.12
CA VAL A 83 2.67 5.33 -7.13
C VAL A 83 1.82 4.11 -6.74
N LEU A 84 1.95 3.67 -5.49
CA LEU A 84 1.16 2.54 -5.02
C LEU A 84 -0.33 2.88 -4.99
N ALA A 85 -0.67 4.09 -4.52
CA ALA A 85 -2.07 4.51 -4.49
C ALA A 85 -2.69 4.45 -5.89
N GLU A 86 -1.93 4.86 -6.90
CA GLU A 86 -2.41 4.84 -8.27
C GLU A 86 -2.57 3.41 -8.78
N ARG A 87 -1.66 2.52 -8.44
CA ARG A 87 -1.79 1.11 -8.81
C ARG A 87 -3.05 0.51 -8.22
N ILE A 88 -3.35 0.84 -6.97
CA ILE A 88 -4.56 0.32 -6.32
C ILE A 88 -5.80 0.91 -6.97
N ASN A 89 -5.75 2.17 -7.39
CA ASN A 89 -6.86 2.78 -8.09
C ASN A 89 -7.22 2.08 -9.38
N HIS A 90 -6.27 1.38 -10.00
CA HIS A 90 -6.52 0.67 -11.25
C HIS A 90 -7.08 -0.74 -11.06
N ILE A 91 -7.22 -1.20 -9.81
CA ILE A 91 -7.82 -2.50 -9.56
C ILE A 91 -9.33 -2.36 -9.76
N SER A 92 -9.91 -3.30 -10.48
CA SER A 92 -11.34 -3.24 -10.79
C SER A 92 -12.19 -3.46 -9.54
N ASP A 93 -13.22 -2.65 -9.35
CA ASP A 93 -14.17 -2.83 -8.26
C ASP A 93 -15.21 -3.88 -8.59
N GLN A 94 -15.12 -4.49 -9.78
CA GLN A 94 -16.04 -5.55 -10.18
C GLN A 94 -15.51 -6.94 -9.83
N LEU A 95 -14.29 -7.02 -9.29
CA LEU A 95 -13.73 -8.32 -8.93
C LEU A 95 -14.46 -8.93 -7.73
N PRO A 96 -14.59 -10.26 -7.70
CA PRO A 96 -15.01 -10.91 -6.46
C PRO A 96 -14.06 -10.52 -5.33
N VAL A 97 -14.57 -10.46 -4.11
CA VAL A 97 -13.80 -9.89 -3.00
C VAL A 97 -12.49 -10.62 -2.73
N GLU A 98 -12.44 -11.94 -2.92
CA GLU A 98 -11.18 -12.64 -2.67
C GLU A 98 -10.16 -12.37 -3.77
N ASP A 99 -10.60 -12.13 -4.99
CA ASP A 99 -9.70 -11.70 -6.05
C ASP A 99 -9.22 -10.27 -5.79
N LEU A 100 -10.11 -9.41 -5.29
CA LEU A 100 -9.74 -8.06 -4.90
C LEU A 100 -8.70 -8.08 -3.79
N ARG A 101 -8.92 -8.91 -2.77
CA ARG A 101 -7.94 -9.07 -1.68
C ARG A 101 -6.58 -9.46 -2.23
N ASN A 102 -6.57 -10.45 -3.13
CA ASN A 102 -5.30 -10.93 -3.69
C ASN A 102 -4.59 -9.86 -4.50
N GLU A 103 -5.34 -9.07 -5.28
CA GLU A 103 -4.75 -7.99 -6.05
C GLU A 103 -4.19 -6.89 -5.16
N LEU A 104 -4.88 -6.58 -4.07
CA LEU A 104 -4.40 -5.59 -3.12
C LEU A 104 -3.11 -6.04 -2.44
N VAL A 105 -3.09 -7.28 -1.96
CA VAL A 105 -1.90 -7.83 -1.30
C VAL A 105 -0.73 -7.84 -2.28
N LYS A 106 -0.98 -8.28 -3.51
CA LYS A 106 0.05 -8.36 -4.52
C LYS A 106 0.63 -6.97 -4.82
N ALA A 107 -0.23 -5.97 -5.00
CA ALA A 107 0.22 -4.62 -5.31
C ALA A 107 1.13 -4.08 -4.19
N VAL A 108 0.72 -4.28 -2.93
CA VAL A 108 1.50 -3.77 -1.81
C VAL A 108 2.83 -4.51 -1.70
N GLN A 109 2.81 -5.84 -1.81
CA GLN A 109 4.02 -6.64 -1.68
C GLN A 109 5.01 -6.35 -2.80
N GLU A 110 4.52 -6.19 -4.02
CA GLU A 110 5.38 -5.86 -5.15
C GLU A 110 6.01 -4.49 -4.98
N ARG A 111 5.24 -3.54 -4.45
CA ARG A 111 5.79 -2.20 -4.23
C ARG A 111 6.85 -2.21 -3.15
N VAL A 112 6.63 -2.93 -2.05
CA VAL A 112 7.63 -3.04 -0.98
C VAL A 112 8.90 -3.67 -1.53
N SER A 113 8.78 -4.72 -2.32
CA SER A 113 9.95 -5.37 -2.93
C SER A 113 10.69 -4.43 -3.86
N GLN A 114 9.96 -3.69 -4.69
CA GLN A 114 10.54 -2.71 -5.60
C GLN A 114 11.33 -1.65 -4.83
N LEU A 115 10.72 -1.11 -3.77
CA LEU A 115 11.38 -0.07 -3.00
C LEU A 115 12.63 -0.58 -2.28
N ARG A 116 12.60 -1.82 -1.81
CA ARG A 116 13.76 -2.41 -1.17
C ARG A 116 14.90 -2.61 -2.17
N ILE A 117 14.58 -3.02 -3.39
CA ILE A 117 15.58 -3.17 -4.43
C ILE A 117 16.18 -1.82 -4.77
N LEU A 118 15.34 -0.79 -4.95
CA LEU A 118 15.83 0.55 -5.26
C LEU A 118 16.70 1.10 -4.14
N HIS A 119 16.34 0.83 -2.89
CA HIS A 119 17.14 1.26 -1.75
C HIS A 119 18.50 0.56 -1.76
N GLY A 120 18.53 -0.74 -2.05
CA GLY A 120 19.76 -1.50 -2.14
C GLY A 120 20.66 -0.99 -3.25
N GLU A 121 20.08 -0.65 -4.40
CA GLU A 121 20.84 -0.09 -5.51
C GLU A 121 21.40 1.27 -5.17
N SER A 122 20.63 2.09 -4.47
CA SER A 122 21.08 3.41 -4.08
C SER A 122 22.27 3.30 -3.13
N ILE A 123 22.21 2.39 -2.18
CA ILE A 123 23.33 2.18 -1.26
C ILE A 123 24.53 1.60 -1.99
N ALA A 124 24.31 0.66 -2.89
CA ALA A 124 25.42 0.01 -3.60
C ALA A 124 26.15 0.96 -4.52
N SER A 125 25.47 1.98 -5.01
CA SER A 125 26.12 2.90 -5.94
C SER A 125 26.92 3.99 -5.22
N GLN A 126 26.90 4.02 -3.92
CA GLN A 126 27.71 4.95 -3.18
C GLN A 126 29.06 4.34 -2.86
#